data_ef542f6daffe14f73b87c9242ed6a801
#
_entry.id   ef542f6daffe14f73b87c9242ed6a801
#
_cell.length_a   1.000
_cell.length_b   1.000
_cell.length_c   1.000
_cell.angle_alpha   90.00
_cell.angle_beta   90.00
_cell.angle_gamma   90.00
#
_symmetry.space_group_name_H-M   'P 1'
#
loop_
_entity.id
_entity.type
_entity.pdbx_description
1 polymer ?
#
loop_
_entity_poly.entity_id
_entity_poly.type
_entity_poly.pdbx_seq_one_letter_code
_entity_poly.pdbx_strand_id
1 'polypeptide(L)'
;MQRLFLILLFMFLVSCGGRVEDSNAVVGLSAEEFKSALQADTTHVKALLFYSQACHSCKEMFAMHFKEAIDSCSTDVHFYIVSQDSAFMQPSAEYLAERGYRGKSYYITTIPAGDNYSGFFRIDRIVQYLYPDLYPAMEDKVGLPFTLILSKDNEIYTNTYTRGDTTALDPLYLTKSNLRYVLENENKCNQ
;
A
#
# COMPACT_ATOMS: atom_id res chain seq x y z
N MET A 1 21.58 3.93 49.49
CA MET A 1 20.25 3.73 48.88
C MET A 1 19.83 4.84 47.93
N GLN A 2 20.11 6.13 48.25
CA GLN A 2 19.68 7.27 47.42
C GLN A 2 20.30 7.36 46.01
N ARG A 3 21.52 6.83 45.79
CA ARG A 3 22.19 6.85 44.48
C ARG A 3 21.65 5.79 43.52
N LEU A 4 21.12 4.68 44.03
CA LEU A 4 20.51 3.62 43.19
C LEU A 4 19.16 4.05 42.59
N PHE A 5 18.42 4.90 43.33
CA PHE A 5 17.13 5.41 42.89
C PHE A 5 17.26 6.42 41.74
N LEU A 6 18.33 7.20 41.70
CA LEU A 6 18.61 8.17 40.64
C LEU A 6 18.98 7.50 39.34
N ILE A 7 19.69 6.37 39.37
CA ILE A 7 20.06 5.59 38.15
C ILE A 7 18.82 4.91 37.55
N LEU A 8 17.93 4.36 38.35
CA LEU A 8 16.67 3.78 37.88
C LEU A 8 15.73 4.84 37.28
N LEU A 9 15.67 6.06 37.83
CA LEU A 9 14.86 7.14 37.28
C LEU A 9 15.39 7.63 35.93
N PHE A 10 16.72 7.62 35.72
CA PHE A 10 17.33 8.00 34.46
C PHE A 10 17.11 6.97 33.34
N MET A 11 17.01 5.67 33.67
CA MET A 11 16.68 4.64 32.69
C MET A 11 15.22 4.69 32.16
N PHE A 12 14.31 5.23 32.98
CA PHE A 12 12.91 5.40 32.52
C PHE A 12 12.71 6.62 31.62
N LEU A 13 13.59 7.60 31.62
CA LEU A 13 13.48 8.81 30.79
C LEU A 13 14.04 8.64 29.37
N VAL A 14 14.79 7.54 29.10
CA VAL A 14 15.36 7.27 27.78
C VAL A 14 14.43 6.40 26.92
N SER A 15 13.36 5.84 27.49
CA SER A 15 12.48 4.88 26.79
C SER A 15 11.25 5.48 26.12
N CYS A 16 11.05 6.80 26.10
CA CYS A 16 9.92 7.45 25.43
C CYS A 16 10.34 8.34 24.25
N GLY A 17 11.42 7.98 23.58
CA GLY A 17 11.72 8.50 22.26
C GLY A 17 10.99 7.67 21.20
N GLY A 18 9.66 7.65 21.21
CA GLY A 18 8.90 7.23 20.03
C GLY A 18 9.37 8.12 18.89
N ARG A 19 10.14 7.55 17.94
CA ARG A 19 10.36 8.19 16.65
C ARG A 19 8.97 8.55 16.15
N VAL A 20 8.66 9.83 16.09
CA VAL A 20 7.60 10.32 15.20
C VAL A 20 8.10 9.91 13.82
N GLU A 21 7.64 8.77 13.30
CA GLU A 21 7.89 8.40 11.92
C GLU A 21 7.39 9.58 11.10
N ASP A 22 8.27 10.11 10.24
CA ASP A 22 7.93 11.22 9.35
C ASP A 22 6.74 10.77 8.51
N SER A 23 5.56 11.24 8.86
CA SER A 23 4.27 10.73 8.38
C SER A 23 4.04 10.97 6.88
N ASN A 24 5.00 11.53 6.15
CA ASN A 24 4.94 11.78 4.70
C ASN A 24 6.23 11.33 4.00
N ALA A 25 6.93 10.34 4.56
CA ALA A 25 8.18 9.87 3.99
C ALA A 25 7.94 9.23 2.62
N VAL A 26 8.75 9.63 1.64
CA VAL A 26 8.88 8.95 0.34
C VAL A 26 9.99 7.92 0.47
N VAL A 27 9.67 6.65 0.20
CA VAL A 27 10.56 5.51 0.39
C VAL A 27 10.80 4.82 -0.94
N GLY A 28 12.07 4.72 -1.36
CA GLY A 28 12.46 3.92 -2.51
C GLY A 28 12.78 2.49 -2.09
N LEU A 29 12.16 1.52 -2.74
CA LEU A 29 12.40 0.08 -2.54
C LEU A 29 12.59 -0.61 -3.89
N SER A 30 13.42 -1.64 -3.95
CA SER A 30 13.35 -2.58 -5.06
C SER A 30 12.02 -3.32 -5.04
N ALA A 31 11.60 -3.90 -6.17
CA ALA A 31 10.38 -4.71 -6.22
C ALA A 31 10.44 -5.91 -5.25
N GLU A 32 11.64 -6.45 -5.02
CA GLU A 32 11.89 -7.54 -4.09
C GLU A 32 11.74 -7.11 -2.63
N GLU A 33 12.31 -5.96 -2.26
CA GLU A 33 12.15 -5.38 -0.92
C GLU A 33 10.68 -5.00 -0.65
N PHE A 34 9.99 -4.44 -1.66
CA PHE A 34 8.58 -4.10 -1.56
C PHE A 34 7.72 -5.35 -1.37
N LYS A 35 7.96 -6.43 -2.14
CA LYS A 35 7.31 -7.73 -1.96
C LYS A 35 7.54 -8.29 -0.55
N SER A 36 8.77 -8.21 -0.07
CA SER A 36 9.12 -8.65 1.29
C SER A 36 8.42 -7.83 2.37
N ALA A 37 8.29 -6.51 2.17
CA ALA A 37 7.55 -5.65 3.10
C ALA A 37 6.06 -5.99 3.15
N LEU A 38 5.43 -6.29 2.00
CA LEU A 38 4.05 -6.76 1.96
C LEU A 38 3.87 -8.09 2.69
N GLN A 39 4.79 -9.03 2.48
CA GLN A 39 4.76 -10.35 3.12
C GLN A 39 4.99 -10.29 4.64
N ALA A 40 5.81 -9.37 5.10
CA ALA A 40 6.08 -9.17 6.52
C ALA A 40 4.89 -8.57 7.29
N ASP A 41 3.99 -7.85 6.62
CA ASP A 41 2.77 -7.33 7.22
C ASP A 41 1.67 -8.40 7.21
N THR A 42 1.61 -9.18 8.28
CA THR A 42 0.60 -10.25 8.48
C THR A 42 -0.55 -9.82 9.39
N THR A 43 -0.55 -8.57 9.85
CA THR A 43 -1.51 -8.09 10.85
C THR A 43 -2.68 -7.33 10.24
N HIS A 44 -2.49 -6.75 9.04
CA HIS A 44 -3.48 -5.89 8.40
C HIS A 44 -3.92 -6.42 7.04
N VAL A 45 -5.16 -6.13 6.68
CA VAL A 45 -5.58 -6.07 5.28
C VAL A 45 -4.76 -4.98 4.60
N LYS A 46 -4.29 -5.22 3.38
CA LYS A 46 -3.46 -4.26 2.65
C LYS A 46 -4.20 -3.71 1.45
N ALA A 47 -4.12 -2.41 1.25
CA ALA A 47 -4.62 -1.73 0.06
C ALA A 47 -3.45 -1.12 -0.71
N LEU A 48 -3.14 -1.68 -1.89
CA LEU A 48 -2.15 -1.15 -2.81
C LEU A 48 -2.83 -0.20 -3.78
N LEU A 49 -2.29 1.00 -3.90
CA LEU A 49 -2.74 2.03 -4.82
C LEU A 49 -1.57 2.50 -5.69
N PHE A 50 -1.55 2.09 -6.95
CA PHE A 50 -0.63 2.63 -7.93
C PHE A 50 -1.15 3.97 -8.42
N TYR A 51 -0.41 5.03 -8.13
CA TYR A 51 -0.87 6.41 -8.23
C TYR A 51 0.17 7.33 -8.85
N SER A 52 -0.30 8.31 -9.62
CA SER A 52 0.50 9.45 -10.07
C SER A 52 -0.35 10.71 -10.08
N GLN A 53 0.15 11.80 -9.50
CA GLN A 53 -0.55 13.07 -9.54
C GLN A 53 -0.56 13.71 -10.96
N ALA A 54 0.30 13.26 -11.87
CA ALA A 54 0.26 13.65 -13.28
C ALA A 54 -0.91 12.99 -14.05
N CYS A 55 -1.48 11.92 -13.51
CA CYS A 55 -2.64 11.23 -14.09
C CYS A 55 -3.94 11.91 -13.64
N HIS A 56 -4.73 12.39 -14.59
CA HIS A 56 -6.02 13.05 -14.29
C HIS A 56 -6.99 12.14 -13.56
N SER A 57 -7.19 10.92 -14.06
CA SER A 57 -8.06 9.91 -13.44
C SER A 57 -7.62 9.56 -12.02
N CYS A 58 -6.31 9.54 -11.73
CA CYS A 58 -5.82 9.31 -10.38
C CYS A 58 -6.28 10.38 -9.39
N LYS A 59 -6.26 11.65 -9.80
CA LYS A 59 -6.70 12.77 -8.96
C LYS A 59 -8.21 12.71 -8.70
N GLU A 60 -9.00 12.42 -9.72
CA GLU A 60 -10.45 12.27 -9.60
C GLU A 60 -10.81 11.10 -8.68
N MET A 61 -10.20 9.94 -8.90
CA MET A 61 -10.44 8.74 -8.10
C MET A 61 -10.00 8.93 -6.64
N PHE A 62 -8.89 9.63 -6.40
CA PHE A 62 -8.48 9.96 -5.05
C PHE A 62 -9.53 10.82 -4.34
N ALA A 63 -10.03 11.87 -5.00
CA ALA A 63 -11.00 12.76 -4.42
C ALA A 63 -12.37 12.08 -4.16
N MET A 64 -12.80 11.19 -5.06
CA MET A 64 -14.13 10.57 -4.99
C MET A 64 -14.17 9.32 -4.08
N HIS A 65 -13.08 8.54 -4.02
CA HIS A 65 -13.13 7.20 -3.41
C HIS A 65 -11.99 6.93 -2.44
N PHE A 66 -10.74 7.19 -2.83
CA PHE A 66 -9.59 6.73 -2.06
C PHE A 66 -9.43 7.49 -0.75
N LYS A 67 -9.68 8.81 -0.76
CA LYS A 67 -9.61 9.61 0.46
C LYS A 67 -10.61 9.12 1.51
N GLU A 68 -11.85 8.86 1.12
CA GLU A 68 -12.87 8.35 2.04
C GLU A 68 -12.51 6.96 2.58
N ALA A 69 -11.95 6.09 1.74
CA ALA A 69 -11.48 4.78 2.13
C ALA A 69 -10.34 4.87 3.16
N ILE A 70 -9.34 5.71 2.89
CA ILE A 70 -8.20 5.94 3.80
C ILE A 70 -8.69 6.51 5.15
N ASP A 71 -9.49 7.58 5.13
CA ASP A 71 -9.97 8.23 6.35
C ASP A 71 -10.82 7.31 7.22
N SER A 72 -11.54 6.35 6.61
CA SER A 72 -12.47 5.48 7.32
C SER A 72 -11.89 4.15 7.77
N CYS A 73 -10.79 3.68 7.16
CA CYS A 73 -10.26 2.33 7.36
C CYS A 73 -8.78 2.30 7.75
N SER A 74 -8.13 3.44 8.02
CA SER A 74 -6.69 3.52 8.30
C SER A 74 -6.24 2.83 9.60
N THR A 75 -7.14 2.47 10.48
CA THR A 75 -6.84 1.67 11.69
C THR A 75 -6.75 0.18 11.42
N ASP A 76 -7.43 -0.30 10.37
CA ASP A 76 -7.62 -1.74 10.10
C ASP A 76 -6.97 -2.16 8.77
N VAL A 77 -6.60 -1.18 7.96
CA VAL A 77 -6.01 -1.38 6.63
C VAL A 77 -4.69 -0.64 6.51
N HIS A 78 -3.66 -1.33 6.05
CA HIS A 78 -2.40 -0.71 5.70
C HIS A 78 -2.43 -0.25 4.23
N PHE A 79 -2.28 1.05 4.02
CA PHE A 79 -2.29 1.64 2.67
C PHE A 79 -0.89 1.79 2.13
N TYR A 80 -0.65 1.16 0.98
CA TYR A 80 0.60 1.23 0.23
C TYR A 80 0.36 2.06 -1.04
N ILE A 81 0.70 3.35 -1.00
CA ILE A 81 0.62 4.22 -2.19
C ILE A 81 1.94 4.12 -2.93
N VAL A 82 1.89 3.67 -4.18
CA VAL A 82 3.08 3.30 -4.97
C VAL A 82 3.09 4.07 -6.28
N SER A 83 4.23 4.63 -6.65
CA SER A 83 4.46 5.19 -7.98
C SER A 83 5.54 4.41 -8.72
N GLN A 84 5.57 4.57 -10.04
CA GLN A 84 6.51 3.86 -10.91
C GLN A 84 7.97 4.28 -10.73
N ASP A 85 8.22 5.52 -10.31
CA ASP A 85 9.57 6.03 -10.06
C ASP A 85 9.56 7.27 -9.14
N SER A 86 10.75 7.75 -8.76
CA SER A 86 10.91 8.88 -7.85
C SER A 86 10.42 10.21 -8.42
N ALA A 87 10.51 10.41 -9.73
CA ALA A 87 10.12 11.67 -10.37
C ALA A 87 8.61 11.92 -10.29
N PHE A 88 7.82 10.84 -10.30
CA PHE A 88 6.38 10.90 -10.09
C PHE A 88 5.98 10.80 -8.62
N MET A 89 6.79 10.11 -7.78
CA MET A 89 6.40 9.88 -6.40
C MET A 89 6.50 11.14 -5.53
N GLN A 90 7.55 11.94 -5.67
CA GLN A 90 7.70 13.13 -4.84
C GLN A 90 6.52 14.12 -5.02
N PRO A 91 6.15 14.54 -6.25
CA PRO A 91 4.99 15.39 -6.46
C PRO A 91 3.67 14.73 -6.04
N SER A 92 3.57 13.39 -6.15
CA SER A 92 2.37 12.66 -5.71
C SER A 92 2.24 12.68 -4.20
N ALA A 93 3.32 12.47 -3.45
CA ALA A 93 3.32 12.51 -1.99
C ALA A 93 2.95 13.91 -1.46
N GLU A 94 3.46 14.96 -2.07
CA GLU A 94 3.10 16.35 -1.75
C GLU A 94 1.61 16.61 -1.97
N TYR A 95 1.09 16.23 -3.14
CA TYR A 95 -0.35 16.35 -3.47
C TYR A 95 -1.24 15.59 -2.48
N LEU A 96 -0.85 14.36 -2.09
CA LEU A 96 -1.58 13.53 -1.14
C LEU A 96 -1.53 14.13 0.27
N ALA A 97 -0.37 14.65 0.69
CA ALA A 97 -0.18 15.29 1.98
C ALA A 97 -1.03 16.56 2.15
N GLU A 98 -1.14 17.38 1.10
CA GLU A 98 -2.04 18.55 1.08
C GLU A 98 -3.51 18.16 1.28
N ARG A 99 -3.88 16.93 0.92
CA ARG A 99 -5.24 16.37 1.07
C ARG A 99 -5.43 15.53 2.31
N GLY A 100 -4.47 15.57 3.21
CA GLY A 100 -4.58 14.96 4.53
C GLY A 100 -4.05 13.53 4.63
N TYR A 101 -3.50 12.95 3.56
CA TYR A 101 -2.82 11.65 3.68
C TYR A 101 -1.55 11.81 4.52
N ARG A 102 -1.36 10.93 5.50
CA ARG A 102 -0.24 10.97 6.46
C ARG A 102 0.58 9.67 6.47
N GLY A 103 0.33 8.78 5.52
CA GLY A 103 1.07 7.53 5.39
C GLY A 103 2.35 7.67 4.58
N LYS A 104 3.12 6.60 4.54
CA LYS A 104 4.30 6.48 3.67
C LYS A 104 3.88 6.33 2.22
N SER A 105 4.67 6.88 1.33
CA SER A 105 4.53 6.73 -0.12
C SER A 105 5.76 6.04 -0.68
N TYR A 106 5.58 5.13 -1.63
CA TYR A 106 6.64 4.26 -2.12
C TYR A 106 6.90 4.48 -3.59
N TYR A 107 8.14 4.28 -4.03
CA TYR A 107 8.46 4.09 -5.45
C TYR A 107 9.38 2.90 -5.63
N ILE A 108 9.22 2.21 -6.75
CA ILE A 108 10.03 1.04 -7.05
C ILE A 108 11.32 1.48 -7.74
N THR A 109 12.46 1.19 -7.15
CA THR A 109 13.79 1.58 -7.67
C THR A 109 14.25 0.66 -8.78
N THR A 110 14.08 -0.67 -8.60
CA THR A 110 14.53 -1.69 -9.55
C THR A 110 13.54 -2.85 -9.62
N ILE A 111 13.48 -3.49 -10.80
CA ILE A 111 12.69 -4.69 -11.05
C ILE A 111 13.66 -5.79 -11.53
N PRO A 112 13.64 -7.03 -10.96
CA PRO A 112 14.62 -8.08 -11.30
C PRO A 112 14.67 -8.46 -12.79
N ALA A 113 13.58 -8.32 -13.53
CA ALA A 113 13.49 -8.66 -14.94
C ALA A 113 14.11 -7.61 -15.90
N GLY A 114 14.74 -6.57 -15.36
CA GLY A 114 15.32 -5.45 -16.12
C GLY A 114 14.44 -4.21 -16.08
N ASP A 115 15.08 -3.04 -15.99
CA ASP A 115 14.44 -1.75 -15.69
C ASP A 115 14.42 -0.78 -16.89
N ASN A 116 14.34 -1.32 -18.10
CA ASN A 116 14.31 -0.52 -19.33
C ASN A 116 12.91 0.05 -19.66
N TYR A 117 11.98 -0.06 -18.74
CA TYR A 117 10.59 0.40 -18.92
C TYR A 117 10.38 1.73 -18.22
N SER A 118 9.64 2.62 -18.85
CA SER A 118 9.24 3.91 -18.28
C SER A 118 7.73 4.08 -18.27
N GLY A 119 7.24 4.97 -17.41
CA GLY A 119 5.83 5.33 -17.34
C GLY A 119 4.92 4.15 -16.98
N PHE A 120 3.79 4.03 -17.68
CA PHE A 120 2.77 3.02 -17.41
C PHE A 120 3.26 1.58 -17.57
N PHE A 121 4.15 1.33 -18.53
CA PHE A 121 4.72 -0.02 -18.74
C PHE A 121 5.50 -0.52 -17.53
N ARG A 122 6.04 0.38 -16.72
CA ARG A 122 6.77 0.01 -15.53
C ARG A 122 5.85 -0.52 -14.43
N ILE A 123 4.64 0.06 -14.29
CA ILE A 123 3.62 -0.45 -13.35
C ILE A 123 3.21 -1.85 -13.73
N ASP A 124 2.97 -2.07 -15.00
CA ASP A 124 2.65 -3.38 -15.56
C ASP A 124 3.71 -4.43 -15.15
N ARG A 125 4.99 -4.12 -15.29
CA ARG A 125 6.09 -4.99 -14.89
C ARG A 125 6.19 -5.19 -13.37
N ILE A 126 5.89 -4.18 -12.59
CA ILE A 126 5.84 -4.30 -11.13
C ILE A 126 4.72 -5.28 -10.73
N VAL A 127 3.53 -5.13 -11.30
CA VAL A 127 2.39 -6.02 -11.03
C VAL A 127 2.70 -7.45 -11.48
N GLN A 128 3.28 -7.64 -12.66
CA GLN A 128 3.72 -8.95 -13.15
C GLN A 128 4.72 -9.62 -12.20
N TYR A 129 5.67 -8.88 -11.68
CA TYR A 129 6.66 -9.40 -10.73
C TYR A 129 6.03 -9.77 -9.38
N LEU A 130 5.14 -8.91 -8.86
CA LEU A 130 4.50 -9.13 -7.58
C LEU A 130 3.51 -10.31 -7.61
N TYR A 131 2.77 -10.44 -8.71
CA TYR A 131 1.63 -11.36 -8.85
C TYR A 131 1.67 -12.09 -10.20
N PRO A 132 2.69 -12.93 -10.46
CA PRO A 132 2.87 -13.58 -11.76
C PRO A 132 1.72 -14.50 -12.14
N ASP A 133 1.08 -15.14 -11.18
CA ASP A 133 -0.01 -16.10 -11.41
C ASP A 133 -1.32 -15.41 -11.85
N LEU A 134 -1.53 -14.16 -11.43
CA LEU A 134 -2.69 -13.35 -11.83
C LEU A 134 -2.44 -12.48 -13.05
N TYR A 135 -1.19 -12.18 -13.33
CA TYR A 135 -0.82 -11.20 -14.35
C TYR A 135 -1.42 -11.52 -15.74
N PRO A 136 -1.42 -12.78 -16.28
CA PRO A 136 -2.00 -13.06 -17.59
C PRO A 136 -3.48 -12.66 -17.70
N ALA A 137 -4.22 -12.75 -16.60
CA ALA A 137 -5.63 -12.35 -16.54
C ALA A 137 -5.82 -10.82 -16.37
N MET A 138 -4.78 -10.09 -16.03
CA MET A 138 -4.81 -8.65 -15.74
C MET A 138 -4.05 -7.79 -16.76
N GLU A 139 -3.32 -8.38 -17.72
CA GLU A 139 -2.39 -7.68 -18.61
C GLU A 139 -3.01 -6.44 -19.28
N ASP A 140 -4.21 -6.56 -19.78
CA ASP A 140 -4.93 -5.46 -20.44
C ASP A 140 -5.63 -4.50 -19.47
N LYS A 141 -5.54 -4.76 -18.16
CA LYS A 141 -6.24 -4.01 -17.09
C LYS A 141 -5.31 -3.18 -16.22
N VAL A 142 -4.01 -3.36 -16.35
CA VAL A 142 -3.02 -2.61 -15.57
C VAL A 142 -2.83 -1.23 -16.19
N GLY A 143 -3.24 -0.22 -15.46
CA GLY A 143 -3.14 1.19 -15.85
C GLY A 143 -3.09 2.08 -14.60
N LEU A 144 -3.33 3.38 -14.73
CA LEU A 144 -3.42 4.28 -13.59
C LEU A 144 -4.81 4.95 -13.52
N PRO A 145 -5.42 5.03 -12.34
CA PRO A 145 -5.01 4.35 -11.09
C PRO A 145 -5.27 2.84 -11.15
N PHE A 146 -4.37 2.06 -10.56
CA PHE A 146 -4.57 0.62 -10.38
C PHE A 146 -4.56 0.28 -8.90
N THR A 147 -5.48 -0.58 -8.45
CA THR A 147 -5.64 -0.91 -7.04
C THR A 147 -5.73 -2.40 -6.81
N LEU A 148 -5.17 -2.86 -5.69
CA LEU A 148 -5.32 -4.22 -5.20
C LEU A 148 -5.70 -4.17 -3.71
N ILE A 149 -6.62 -5.03 -3.29
CA ILE A 149 -6.89 -5.29 -1.89
C ILE A 149 -6.38 -6.70 -1.58
N LEU A 150 -5.51 -6.81 -0.59
CA LEU A 150 -4.90 -8.06 -0.17
C LEU A 150 -5.38 -8.43 1.23
N SER A 151 -5.56 -9.72 1.45
CA SER A 151 -5.75 -10.30 2.77
C SER A 151 -4.51 -10.10 3.66
N LYS A 152 -4.60 -10.47 4.92
CA LYS A 152 -3.46 -10.56 5.84
C LYS A 152 -2.38 -11.51 5.33
N ASP A 153 -2.79 -12.58 4.63
CA ASP A 153 -1.90 -13.59 4.05
C ASP A 153 -1.42 -13.25 2.62
N ASN A 154 -1.65 -12.02 2.17
CA ASN A 154 -1.27 -11.49 0.84
C ASN A 154 -2.01 -12.10 -0.35
N GLU A 155 -3.16 -12.74 -0.14
CA GLU A 155 -4.03 -13.17 -1.23
C GLU A 155 -4.87 -12.00 -1.74
N ILE A 156 -5.07 -11.93 -3.06
CA ILE A 156 -5.82 -10.85 -3.70
C ILE A 156 -7.32 -11.09 -3.58
N TYR A 157 -8.05 -10.06 -3.16
CA TYR A 157 -9.51 -10.03 -3.30
C TYR A 157 -9.91 -9.60 -4.70
N THR A 158 -10.90 -10.29 -5.26
CA THR A 158 -11.44 -10.04 -6.61
C THR A 158 -12.85 -9.50 -6.55
N ASN A 159 -13.42 -9.06 -7.69
CA ASN A 159 -14.78 -8.55 -7.75
C ASN A 159 -15.85 -9.60 -7.45
N THR A 160 -15.56 -10.89 -7.48
CA THR A 160 -16.46 -11.94 -7.00
C THR A 160 -16.49 -12.02 -5.48
N TYR A 161 -15.70 -11.20 -4.80
CA TYR A 161 -15.46 -11.23 -3.37
C TYR A 161 -14.89 -12.58 -2.88
N THR A 162 -14.23 -13.29 -3.77
CA THR A 162 -13.60 -14.56 -3.46
C THR A 162 -12.11 -14.35 -3.23
N ARG A 163 -11.64 -14.71 -2.05
CA ARG A 163 -10.23 -14.65 -1.68
C ARG A 163 -9.44 -15.67 -2.49
N GLY A 164 -8.32 -15.24 -3.09
CA GLY A 164 -7.42 -16.10 -3.84
C GLY A 164 -8.02 -16.75 -5.08
N ASP A 165 -9.19 -16.31 -5.55
CA ASP A 165 -9.82 -16.83 -6.76
C ASP A 165 -9.21 -16.21 -8.02
N THR A 166 -8.31 -16.94 -8.67
CA THR A 166 -7.66 -16.52 -9.91
C THR A 166 -8.54 -16.63 -11.15
N THR A 167 -9.74 -17.21 -11.05
CA THR A 167 -10.72 -17.24 -12.14
C THR A 167 -11.49 -15.93 -12.27
N ALA A 168 -11.59 -15.17 -11.18
CA ALA A 168 -12.16 -13.84 -11.20
C ALA A 168 -11.11 -12.83 -11.66
N LEU A 169 -11.22 -12.40 -12.91
CA LEU A 169 -10.19 -11.66 -13.62
C LEU A 169 -10.03 -10.21 -13.18
N ASP A 170 -10.97 -9.65 -12.40
CA ASP A 170 -10.95 -8.26 -11.97
C ASP A 170 -10.66 -8.15 -10.48
N PRO A 171 -9.55 -7.50 -10.07
CA PRO A 171 -9.31 -7.16 -8.67
C PRO A 171 -10.44 -6.31 -8.10
N LEU A 172 -10.73 -6.51 -6.82
CA LEU A 172 -11.73 -5.71 -6.12
C LEU A 172 -11.28 -4.24 -6.08
N TYR A 173 -12.13 -3.36 -6.61
CA TYR A 173 -11.84 -1.93 -6.67
C TYR A 173 -11.75 -1.29 -5.28
N LEU A 174 -10.76 -0.41 -5.07
CA LEU A 174 -10.54 0.24 -3.78
C LEU A 174 -11.62 1.29 -3.51
N THR A 175 -12.63 0.90 -2.73
CA THR A 175 -13.66 1.78 -2.17
C THR A 175 -13.83 1.49 -0.69
N LYS A 176 -14.43 2.43 0.04
CA LYS A 176 -14.79 2.24 1.45
C LYS A 176 -15.69 1.01 1.65
N SER A 177 -16.66 0.81 0.76
CA SER A 177 -17.61 -0.33 0.85
C SER A 177 -16.89 -1.67 0.68
N ASN A 178 -16.00 -1.76 -0.32
CA ASN A 178 -15.23 -2.97 -0.58
C ASN A 178 -14.26 -3.28 0.56
N LEU A 179 -13.58 -2.28 1.11
CA LEU A 179 -12.71 -2.48 2.26
C LEU A 179 -13.48 -2.97 3.49
N ARG A 180 -14.66 -2.40 3.77
CA ARG A 180 -15.50 -2.88 4.89
C ARG A 180 -15.92 -4.32 4.68
N TYR A 181 -16.36 -4.68 3.47
CA TYR A 181 -16.71 -6.05 3.14
C TYR A 181 -15.54 -7.01 3.39
N VAL A 182 -14.32 -6.65 2.93
CA VAL A 182 -13.11 -7.46 3.14
C VAL A 182 -12.79 -7.62 4.63
N LEU A 183 -12.82 -6.54 5.41
CA LEU A 183 -12.56 -6.57 6.85
C LEU A 183 -13.57 -7.44 7.61
N GLU A 184 -14.85 -7.40 7.24
CA GLU A 184 -15.89 -8.24 7.84
C GLU A 184 -15.63 -9.74 7.55
N ASN A 185 -15.14 -10.07 6.36
CA ASN A 185 -14.83 -11.46 6.02
C ASN A 185 -13.54 -11.95 6.69
N GLU A 186 -12.50 -11.14 6.75
CA GLU A 186 -11.28 -11.48 7.49
C GLU A 186 -11.55 -11.77 8.97
N ASN A 187 -12.45 -11.02 9.58
CA ASN A 187 -12.83 -11.23 10.99
C ASN A 187 -13.66 -12.50 11.20
N LYS A 188 -14.44 -12.93 10.20
CA LYS A 188 -15.22 -14.18 10.26
C LYS A 188 -14.36 -15.43 10.10
N CYS A 189 -13.29 -15.36 9.31
CA CYS A 189 -12.38 -16.50 9.11
C CYS A 189 -11.50 -16.81 10.34
N ASN A 190 -11.43 -15.87 11.30
CA ASN A 190 -10.62 -16.00 12.51
C ASN A 190 -11.44 -16.42 13.76
N GLN A 191 -12.72 -16.75 13.62
CA GLN A 191 -13.61 -17.30 14.66
C GLN A 191 -13.85 -18.79 14.44
#